data_866acf65db8e55cd7aaff53bee0d7810
#
_entry.id   866acf65db8e55cd7aaff53bee0d7810
#
_cell.length_a   1.000
_cell.length_b   1.000
_cell.length_c   1.000
_cell.angle_alpha   90.00
_cell.angle_beta   90.00
_cell.angle_gamma   90.00
#
_symmetry.space_group_name_H-M   'P 1'
#
loop_
_entity.id
_entity.type
_entity.pdbx_description
1 polymer ?
#
loop_
_entity_poly.entity_id
_entity_poly.type
_entity_poly.pdbx_seq_one_letter_code
_entity_poly.pdbx_strand_id
1 'polypeptide(L)'
;QELIRFYKEMIAVHRRFPVLAMGSLKFLYHDYNVLSYGRFNQEEQVIVIINNRNERVHVEIPVWLTGINRSSVVKLTQVFATDAVGFSSEEKEIEAPAGILEMDLLPLSGVVLHRCEE
;
A
#
# COMPACT_ATOMS: atom_id res chain seq x y z
N GLN A 1 10.39 -8.66 -19.31
CA GLN A 1 10.50 -7.25 -18.98
C GLN A 1 9.90 -6.97 -17.62
N GLU A 2 10.67 -6.38 -16.72
CA GLU A 2 10.23 -6.08 -15.37
C GLU A 2 9.02 -5.14 -15.34
N LEU A 3 9.02 -4.13 -16.18
CA LEU A 3 7.92 -3.18 -16.26
C LEU A 3 6.61 -3.85 -16.69
N ILE A 4 6.66 -4.75 -17.66
CA ILE A 4 5.49 -5.48 -18.12
C ILE A 4 4.97 -6.40 -17.02
N ARG A 5 5.85 -7.08 -16.31
CA ARG A 5 5.46 -7.93 -15.18
C ARG A 5 4.80 -7.13 -14.08
N PHE A 6 5.36 -5.97 -13.77
CA PHE A 6 4.79 -5.06 -12.79
C PHE A 6 3.34 -4.68 -13.15
N TYR A 7 3.10 -4.27 -14.39
CA TYR A 7 1.75 -3.91 -14.82
C TYR A 7 0.79 -5.08 -14.77
N LYS A 8 1.24 -6.27 -15.17
CA LYS A 8 0.39 -7.47 -15.10
C LYS A 8 -0.01 -7.79 -13.66
N GLU A 9 0.94 -7.69 -12.73
CA GLU A 9 0.66 -7.96 -11.32
C GLU A 9 -0.25 -6.91 -10.72
N MET A 10 -0.08 -5.63 -11.09
CA MET A 10 -0.96 -4.57 -10.64
C MET A 10 -2.39 -4.75 -11.16
N ILE A 11 -2.54 -5.22 -12.40
CA ILE A 11 -3.86 -5.54 -12.95
C ILE A 11 -4.50 -6.67 -12.15
N ALA A 12 -3.73 -7.70 -11.80
CA ALA A 12 -4.24 -8.81 -10.99
C ALA A 12 -4.68 -8.33 -9.61
N VAL A 13 -3.91 -7.43 -8.98
CA VAL A 13 -4.28 -6.84 -7.69
C VAL A 13 -5.58 -6.05 -7.81
N HIS A 14 -5.74 -5.25 -8.86
CA HIS A 14 -6.97 -4.47 -9.07
C HIS A 14 -8.18 -5.38 -9.26
N ARG A 15 -8.01 -6.52 -9.90
CA ARG A 15 -9.10 -7.50 -10.07
C ARG A 15 -9.43 -8.21 -8.77
N ARG A 16 -8.43 -8.47 -7.94
CA ARG A 16 -8.61 -9.13 -6.65
C ARG A 16 -9.36 -8.24 -5.66
N PHE A 17 -9.13 -6.94 -5.71
CA PHE A 17 -9.71 -5.98 -4.77
C PHE A 17 -10.57 -4.94 -5.49
N PRO A 18 -11.89 -5.20 -5.63
CA PRO A 18 -12.78 -4.26 -6.32
C PRO A 18 -12.75 -2.84 -5.77
N VAL A 19 -12.40 -2.65 -4.48
CA VAL A 19 -12.30 -1.33 -3.89
C VAL A 19 -11.28 -0.44 -4.60
N LEU A 20 -10.28 -1.01 -5.26
CA LEU A 20 -9.32 -0.24 -6.06
C LEU A 20 -9.97 0.43 -7.26
N ALA A 21 -11.04 -0.14 -7.79
CA ALA A 21 -11.77 0.44 -8.92
C ALA A 21 -12.96 1.28 -8.49
N MET A 22 -13.62 0.91 -7.39
CA MET A 22 -14.92 1.46 -7.00
C MET A 22 -14.91 2.22 -5.68
N GLY A 23 -13.86 2.10 -4.89
CA GLY A 23 -13.76 2.79 -3.61
C GLY A 23 -13.41 4.26 -3.75
N SER A 24 -13.55 5.00 -2.66
CA SER A 24 -13.07 6.37 -2.57
C SER A 24 -11.55 6.42 -2.64
N LEU A 25 -11.03 7.48 -3.22
CA LEU A 25 -9.58 7.67 -3.36
C LEU A 25 -9.12 8.78 -2.42
N LYS A 26 -8.03 8.55 -1.71
CA LYS A 26 -7.38 9.58 -0.92
C LYS A 26 -5.87 9.43 -0.99
N PHE A 27 -5.17 10.53 -1.26
CA PHE A 27 -3.72 10.56 -1.19
C PHE A 27 -3.30 10.66 0.27
N LEU A 28 -2.41 9.78 0.69
CA LEU A 28 -1.98 9.67 2.10
C LEU A 28 -0.61 10.27 2.33
N TYR A 29 0.24 10.28 1.31
CA TYR A 29 1.61 10.75 1.42
C TYR A 29 2.10 11.17 0.04
N HIS A 30 2.80 12.28 0.00
CA HIS A 30 3.40 12.76 -1.25
C HIS A 30 4.68 13.51 -0.91
N ASP A 31 5.81 13.00 -1.35
CA ASP A 31 7.11 13.61 -1.14
C ASP A 31 8.01 13.13 -2.25
N TYR A 32 8.77 14.00 -2.83
CA TYR A 32 9.78 13.81 -3.86
C TYR A 32 9.91 12.36 -4.39
N ASN A 33 9.08 12.04 -5.38
CA ASN A 33 9.04 10.72 -6.04
C ASN A 33 8.60 9.56 -5.14
N VAL A 34 8.00 9.86 -3.99
CA VAL A 34 7.35 8.86 -3.15
C VAL A 34 5.88 9.21 -3.06
N LEU A 35 5.02 8.24 -3.29
CA LEU A 35 3.58 8.47 -3.32
C LEU A 35 2.87 7.34 -2.59
N SER A 36 1.88 7.69 -1.79
CA SER A 36 0.95 6.71 -1.23
C SER A 36 -0.47 7.19 -1.39
N TYR A 37 -1.35 6.29 -1.77
CA TYR A 37 -2.78 6.56 -1.83
C TYR A 37 -3.55 5.37 -1.31
N GLY A 38 -4.77 5.63 -0.86
CA GLY A 38 -5.69 4.58 -0.41
C GLY A 38 -6.96 4.61 -1.22
N ARG A 39 -7.46 3.43 -1.55
CA ARG A 39 -8.83 3.22 -2.03
C ARG A 39 -9.59 2.53 -0.93
N PHE A 40 -10.77 3.01 -0.63
CA PHE A 40 -11.51 2.49 0.53
C PHE A 40 -13.01 2.66 0.38
N ASN A 41 -13.72 1.80 1.09
CA ASN A 41 -15.15 1.95 1.32
C ASN A 41 -15.37 1.76 2.82
N GLN A 42 -16.61 1.52 3.28
CA GLN A 42 -16.90 1.38 4.70
C GLN A 42 -16.29 0.14 5.34
N GLU A 43 -15.95 -0.87 4.55
CA GLU A 43 -15.52 -2.18 5.07
C GLU A 43 -14.08 -2.54 4.73
N GLU A 44 -13.53 -1.94 3.69
CA GLU A 44 -12.27 -2.40 3.13
C GLU A 44 -11.36 -1.24 2.76
N GLN A 45 -10.08 -1.40 2.98
CA GLN A 45 -9.06 -0.43 2.59
C GLN A 45 -7.95 -1.14 1.83
N VAL A 46 -7.51 -0.52 0.74
CA VAL A 46 -6.30 -0.94 0.03
C VAL A 46 -5.39 0.27 -0.07
N ILE A 47 -4.16 0.11 0.39
CA ILE A 47 -3.17 1.18 0.45
C ILE A 47 -2.03 0.82 -0.48
N VAL A 48 -1.72 1.73 -1.40
CA VAL A 48 -0.63 1.57 -2.35
C VAL A 48 0.48 2.55 -1.97
N ILE A 49 1.71 2.09 -1.93
CA ILE A 49 2.88 2.90 -1.61
C ILE A 49 3.91 2.68 -2.71
N ILE A 50 4.40 3.75 -3.31
CA ILE A 50 5.37 3.67 -4.40
C ILE A 50 6.57 4.54 -4.07
N ASN A 51 7.77 3.95 -4.10
CA ASN A 51 9.02 4.67 -4.01
C ASN A 51 9.69 4.64 -5.38
N ASN A 52 9.65 5.77 -6.08
CA ASN A 52 10.28 5.90 -7.39
C ASN A 52 11.66 6.57 -7.30
N ARG A 53 12.27 6.50 -6.13
CA ARG A 53 13.65 6.95 -5.92
C ARG A 53 14.60 5.77 -5.95
N ASN A 54 15.80 5.97 -6.41
CA ASN A 54 16.83 4.93 -6.44
C ASN A 54 17.62 4.91 -5.13
N GLU A 55 16.90 5.01 -4.01
CA GLU A 55 17.46 4.94 -2.66
C GLU A 55 16.40 4.50 -1.68
N ARG A 56 16.82 4.00 -0.51
CA ARG A 56 15.89 3.67 0.56
C ARG A 56 15.27 4.94 1.13
N VAL A 57 14.00 4.85 1.45
CA VAL A 57 13.25 5.97 2.02
C VAL A 57 12.45 5.47 3.21
N HIS A 58 12.56 6.19 4.34
CA HIS A 58 11.73 5.92 5.51
C HIS A 58 10.50 6.79 5.43
N VAL A 59 9.31 6.21 5.61
CA VAL A 59 8.05 6.94 5.53
C VAL A 59 7.16 6.65 6.73
N GLU A 60 6.34 7.65 7.08
CA GLU A 60 5.27 7.54 8.06
C GLU A 60 3.98 7.91 7.35
N ILE A 61 3.10 6.94 7.18
CA ILE A 61 1.90 7.11 6.35
C ILE A 61 0.66 7.08 7.23
N PRO A 62 -0.16 8.16 7.22
CA PRO A 62 -1.36 8.22 8.04
C PRO A 62 -2.49 7.40 7.41
N VAL A 63 -2.41 6.08 7.53
CA VAL A 63 -3.40 5.18 6.92
C VAL A 63 -4.79 5.37 7.52
N TRP A 64 -4.89 5.99 8.71
CA TRP A 64 -6.17 6.29 9.35
C TRP A 64 -7.03 7.23 8.49
N LEU A 65 -6.43 7.97 7.56
CA LEU A 65 -7.18 8.86 6.67
C LEU A 65 -8.16 8.12 5.75
N THR A 66 -8.02 6.80 5.64
CA THR A 66 -8.97 5.97 4.89
C THR A 66 -10.16 5.51 5.74
N GLY A 67 -10.35 6.12 6.90
CA GLY A 67 -11.49 5.79 7.78
C GLY A 67 -11.19 4.76 8.84
N ILE A 68 -9.93 4.40 9.02
CA ILE A 68 -9.52 3.42 10.03
C ILE A 68 -9.50 4.07 11.41
N ASN A 69 -10.03 3.37 12.42
CA ASN A 69 -10.05 3.86 13.78
C ASN A 69 -8.64 3.91 14.37
N ARG A 70 -8.24 5.08 14.87
CA ARG A 70 -6.91 5.32 15.42
C ARG A 70 -6.73 4.87 16.86
N SER A 71 -7.80 4.47 17.54
CA SER A 71 -7.75 4.19 18.98
C SER A 71 -7.03 2.89 19.32
N SER A 72 -6.69 2.09 18.34
CA SER A 72 -6.03 0.80 18.53
C SER A 72 -4.94 0.57 17.50
N VAL A 73 -4.18 -0.51 17.65
CA VAL A 73 -3.21 -0.92 16.65
C VAL A 73 -3.96 -1.48 15.44
N VAL A 74 -3.69 -0.90 14.29
CA VAL A 74 -4.29 -1.32 13.02
C VAL A 74 -3.41 -2.38 12.38
N LYS A 75 -4.01 -3.48 11.95
CA LYS A 75 -3.29 -4.55 11.27
C LYS A 75 -3.62 -4.54 9.79
N LEU A 76 -2.58 -4.55 8.96
CA LEU A 76 -2.69 -4.55 7.51
C LEU A 76 -1.99 -5.77 6.96
N THR A 77 -2.49 -6.32 5.87
CA THR A 77 -1.85 -7.43 5.20
C THR A 77 -1.15 -6.93 3.94
N GLN A 78 0.16 -7.13 3.86
CA GLN A 78 0.90 -6.85 2.65
C GLN A 78 0.60 -7.99 1.67
N VAL A 79 -0.02 -7.65 0.55
CA VAL A 79 -0.46 -8.66 -0.43
C VAL A 79 0.39 -8.65 -1.69
N PHE A 80 1.20 -7.62 -1.84
CA PHE A 80 2.08 -7.49 -3.00
C PHE A 80 3.21 -6.53 -2.67
N ALA A 81 4.42 -6.86 -3.11
CA ALA A 81 5.57 -5.99 -3.01
C ALA A 81 6.47 -6.21 -4.22
N THR A 82 7.05 -5.13 -4.72
CA THR A 82 7.99 -5.19 -5.83
C THR A 82 9.17 -4.26 -5.56
N ASP A 83 10.30 -4.56 -6.16
CA ASP A 83 11.49 -3.72 -6.10
C ASP A 83 12.25 -3.83 -7.44
N ALA A 84 13.47 -3.31 -7.50
CA ALA A 84 14.25 -3.31 -8.72
C ALA A 84 14.65 -4.71 -9.21
N VAL A 85 14.55 -5.70 -8.35
CA VAL A 85 14.97 -7.09 -8.65
C VAL A 85 13.80 -7.98 -9.06
N GLY A 86 12.60 -7.74 -8.53
CA GLY A 86 11.45 -8.57 -8.84
C GLY A 86 10.25 -8.21 -7.97
N PHE A 87 9.37 -9.16 -7.76
CA PHE A 87 8.17 -8.95 -6.97
C PHE A 87 7.84 -10.16 -6.10
N SER A 88 6.98 -9.94 -5.10
CA SER A 88 6.49 -10.99 -4.21
C SER A 88 4.99 -10.79 -3.97
N SER A 89 4.22 -11.86 -4.02
CA SER A 89 2.82 -11.87 -3.60
C SER A 89 2.61 -12.64 -2.29
N GLU A 90 3.68 -12.89 -1.56
CA GLU A 90 3.60 -13.54 -0.26
C GLU A 90 2.92 -12.62 0.74
N GLU A 91 1.92 -13.13 1.46
CA GLU A 91 1.17 -12.34 2.41
C GLU A 91 1.95 -12.17 3.72
N LYS A 92 1.91 -10.94 4.24
CA LYS A 92 2.66 -10.58 5.44
C LYS A 92 1.87 -9.55 6.23
N GLU A 93 1.71 -9.80 7.54
CA GLU A 93 0.99 -8.86 8.41
C GLU A 93 1.91 -7.73 8.86
N ILE A 94 1.39 -6.50 8.79
CA ILE A 94 2.11 -5.29 9.22
C ILE A 94 1.20 -4.50 10.13
N GLU A 95 1.76 -3.95 11.21
CA GLU A 95 1.00 -3.15 12.18
C GLU A 95 1.21 -1.66 11.94
N ALA A 96 0.15 -0.89 12.14
CA ALA A 96 0.17 0.57 12.08
C ALA A 96 -0.37 1.14 13.40
N PRO A 97 0.49 1.35 14.40
CA PRO A 97 0.08 1.88 15.69
C PRO A 97 -0.60 3.25 15.55
N ALA A 98 -1.74 3.41 16.19
CA ALA A 98 -2.54 4.64 16.13
C ALA A 98 -2.90 5.08 14.71
N GLY A 99 -2.93 4.14 13.76
CA GLY A 99 -3.27 4.43 12.37
C GLY A 99 -2.14 5.06 11.56
N ILE A 100 -0.91 4.98 12.06
CA ILE A 100 0.25 5.51 11.34
C ILE A 100 1.17 4.35 10.99
N LEU A 101 1.35 4.13 9.70
CA LEU A 101 2.22 3.09 9.18
C LEU A 101 3.62 3.64 8.99
N GLU A 102 4.59 3.02 9.63
CA GLU A 102 5.98 3.37 9.50
C GLU A 102 6.71 2.27 8.75
N MET A 103 7.37 2.61 7.66
CA MET A 103 8.07 1.63 6.82
C MET A 103 9.34 2.20 6.23
N ASP A 104 10.30 1.29 5.99
CA ASP A 104 11.45 1.58 5.15
C ASP A 104 11.17 1.00 3.77
N LEU A 105 11.17 1.85 2.77
CA LEU A 105 10.93 1.43 1.39
C LEU A 105 12.26 1.19 0.68
N LEU A 106 12.34 0.06 0.00
CA LEU A 106 13.52 -0.25 -0.81
C LEU A 106 13.56 0.65 -2.05
N PRO A 107 14.74 0.84 -2.66
CA PRO A 107 14.82 1.62 -3.89
C PRO A 107 13.91 1.06 -4.97
N LEU A 108 13.24 1.95 -5.70
CA LEU A 108 12.39 1.59 -6.85
C LEU A 108 11.39 0.48 -6.49
N SER A 109 10.66 0.67 -5.40
CA SER A 109 9.76 -0.35 -4.86
C SER A 109 8.31 0.10 -4.84
N GLY A 110 7.43 -0.87 -4.75
CA GLY A 110 6.01 -0.65 -4.57
C GLY A 110 5.45 -1.70 -3.63
N VAL A 111 4.49 -1.29 -2.80
CA VAL A 111 3.86 -2.16 -1.81
C VAL A 111 2.36 -1.94 -1.85
N VAL A 112 1.59 -3.02 -1.78
CA VAL A 112 0.14 -2.97 -1.67
C VAL A 112 -0.26 -3.64 -0.37
N LEU A 113 -1.02 -2.91 0.44
CA LEU A 113 -1.51 -3.38 1.74
C LEU A 113 -3.04 -3.42 1.71
N HIS A 114 -3.60 -4.40 2.38
CA HIS A 114 -5.04 -4.60 2.43
C HIS A 114 -5.52 -4.74 3.88
N ARG A 115 -6.67 -4.16 4.16
CA ARG A 115 -7.38 -4.34 5.41
C ARG A 115 -8.85 -4.52 5.13
N CYS A 116 -9.44 -5.51 5.78
CA CYS A 116 -10.87 -5.73 5.70
C CYS A 116 -11.43 -5.72 7.13
N GLU A 117 -12.49 -4.97 7.35
CA GLU A 117 -13.13 -4.92 8.65
C GLU A 117 -13.94 -6.20 8.88
N GLU A 118 -13.78 -6.79 10.05
CA GLU A 118 -14.50 -8.01 10.41
C GLU A 118 -15.85 -7.72 11.05
#